data_7abf5cf027814b1e10a94f360f1d0632
#
_entry.id   7abf5cf027814b1e10a94f360f1d0632
#
_cell.length_a   1.000
_cell.length_b   1.000
_cell.length_c   1.000
_cell.angle_alpha   90.00
_cell.angle_beta   90.00
_cell.angle_gamma   90.00
#
_symmetry.space_group_name_H-M   'P 1'
#
loop_
_entity.id
_entity.type
_entity.pdbx_description
1 polymer ?
#
loop_
_entity_poly.entity_id
_entity_poly.type
_entity_poly.pdbx_seq_one_letter_code
_entity_poly.pdbx_strand_id
1 'polypeptide(L)'
;MDKRKEKNLSQLIEDVDALVEASDHLVKSAVLEHRKREKIKNMEMPLLWTQDELYEKKIVFTGMRQRDVLNAFREVRIKLLGRHHSDNMVVLVSSVAIGVPSSYFSFNLAATFALDQHKTALFVDCNPYNSDVDKYITADIDAGLSSYLTDYTVPLKNIIYPSGVERLRVIPSGGASESAAEFFNSKRMEVLVAEIKSRYPDRFIVLDAPSIQQSTEARILAKYCDHALLVVPFGKVVTDEVLSAVDAVGKEKFAGLVFNH
;
A
#
# COMPACT_ATOMS: atom_id res chain seq x y z
N MET A 1 -22.01 30.86 -52.63
CA MET A 1 -21.92 29.73 -51.68
C MET A 1 -21.52 30.27 -50.30
N ASP A 2 -22.28 29.98 -49.28
CA ASP A 2 -22.33 30.77 -48.04
C ASP A 2 -21.19 30.33 -47.10
N LYS A 3 -20.17 31.16 -46.92
CA LYS A 3 -19.01 30.96 -46.00
C LYS A 3 -19.47 30.62 -44.58
N ARG A 4 -20.68 30.97 -44.21
CA ARG A 4 -21.28 30.66 -42.91
C ARG A 4 -21.67 29.20 -42.77
N LYS A 5 -22.10 28.56 -43.88
CA LYS A 5 -22.44 27.11 -43.92
C LYS A 5 -21.19 26.23 -43.86
N GLU A 6 -20.08 26.66 -44.51
CA GLU A 6 -18.80 25.93 -44.46
C GLU A 6 -18.19 25.97 -43.07
N LYS A 7 -18.23 27.11 -42.37
CA LYS A 7 -17.74 27.25 -41.03
C LYS A 7 -18.52 26.39 -40.00
N ASN A 8 -19.86 26.33 -40.17
CA ASN A 8 -20.71 25.49 -39.34
C ASN A 8 -20.45 23.99 -39.59
N LEU A 9 -20.19 23.59 -40.83
CA LEU A 9 -19.87 22.19 -41.14
C LEU A 9 -18.52 21.76 -40.56
N SER A 10 -17.48 22.61 -40.67
CA SER A 10 -16.18 22.33 -40.10
C SER A 10 -16.26 22.20 -38.57
N GLN A 11 -17.02 23.08 -37.89
CA GLN A 11 -17.22 22.98 -36.44
C GLN A 11 -17.95 21.70 -36.06
N LEU A 12 -18.95 21.29 -36.84
CA LEU A 12 -19.67 20.04 -36.57
C LEU A 12 -18.81 18.80 -36.73
N ILE A 13 -17.87 18.82 -37.70
CA ILE A 13 -16.90 17.74 -37.90
C ILE A 13 -15.94 17.65 -36.68
N GLU A 14 -15.38 18.79 -36.24
CA GLU A 14 -14.52 18.84 -35.05
C GLU A 14 -15.24 18.34 -33.79
N ASP A 15 -16.50 18.73 -33.59
CA ASP A 15 -17.32 18.27 -32.46
C ASP A 15 -17.60 16.75 -32.52
N VAL A 16 -17.82 16.20 -33.69
CA VAL A 16 -18.03 14.75 -33.90
C VAL A 16 -16.74 14.00 -33.68
N ASP A 17 -15.60 14.47 -34.17
CA ASP A 17 -14.30 13.84 -33.94
C ASP A 17 -13.95 13.82 -32.46
N ALA A 18 -14.17 14.92 -31.73
CA ALA A 18 -13.98 14.99 -30.30
C ALA A 18 -14.89 13.99 -29.52
N LEU A 19 -16.14 13.81 -29.95
CA LEU A 19 -17.04 12.83 -29.35
C LEU A 19 -16.61 11.38 -29.65
N VAL A 20 -16.08 11.10 -30.82
CA VAL A 20 -15.54 9.78 -31.20
C VAL A 20 -14.31 9.46 -30.37
N GLU A 21 -13.36 10.41 -30.22
CA GLU A 21 -12.18 10.23 -29.38
C GLU A 21 -12.54 10.01 -27.88
N ALA A 22 -13.51 10.78 -27.35
CA ALA A 22 -14.01 10.59 -26.00
C ALA A 22 -14.67 9.23 -25.79
N SER A 23 -15.44 8.77 -26.79
CA SER A 23 -16.08 7.44 -26.79
C SER A 23 -15.03 6.31 -26.81
N ASP A 24 -14.01 6.42 -27.65
CA ASP A 24 -12.91 5.45 -27.73
C ASP A 24 -12.11 5.39 -26.42
N HIS A 25 -11.89 6.53 -25.77
CA HIS A 25 -11.25 6.58 -24.47
C HIS A 25 -12.08 5.88 -23.40
N LEU A 26 -13.39 6.09 -23.37
CA LEU A 26 -14.32 5.43 -22.45
C LEU A 26 -14.35 3.92 -22.66
N VAL A 27 -14.39 3.46 -23.91
CA VAL A 27 -14.38 2.02 -24.24
C VAL A 27 -13.06 1.38 -23.81
N LYS A 28 -11.92 2.01 -24.10
CA LYS A 28 -10.60 1.52 -23.67
C LYS A 28 -10.50 1.45 -22.15
N SER A 29 -10.99 2.46 -21.44
CA SER A 29 -11.05 2.49 -19.98
C SER A 29 -11.92 1.35 -19.43
N ALA A 30 -13.12 1.14 -19.97
CA ALA A 30 -14.03 0.06 -19.55
C ALA A 30 -13.43 -1.34 -19.80
N VAL A 31 -12.75 -1.55 -20.93
CA VAL A 31 -12.05 -2.81 -21.24
C VAL A 31 -10.89 -3.04 -20.27
N LEU A 32 -10.14 -2.00 -19.93
CA LEU A 32 -9.06 -2.08 -18.95
C LEU A 32 -9.59 -2.44 -17.56
N GLU A 33 -10.67 -1.80 -17.13
CA GLU A 33 -11.33 -2.08 -15.85
C GLU A 33 -11.89 -3.52 -15.83
N HIS A 34 -12.48 -4.00 -16.91
CA HIS A 34 -12.94 -5.38 -16.99
C HIS A 34 -11.77 -6.37 -16.86
N ARG A 35 -10.65 -6.13 -17.56
CA ARG A 35 -9.44 -6.97 -17.44
C ARG A 35 -8.83 -6.95 -16.03
N LYS A 36 -8.86 -5.80 -15.36
CA LYS A 36 -8.43 -5.69 -13.93
C LYS A 36 -9.30 -6.58 -13.05
N ARG A 37 -10.64 -6.50 -13.20
CA ARG A 37 -11.60 -7.32 -12.44
C ARG A 37 -11.37 -8.82 -12.62
N GLU A 38 -11.16 -9.28 -13.86
CA GLU A 38 -10.87 -10.69 -14.15
C GLU A 38 -9.55 -11.15 -13.50
N LYS A 39 -8.50 -10.33 -13.51
CA LYS A 39 -7.25 -10.64 -12.83
C LYS A 39 -7.42 -10.74 -11.32
N ILE A 40 -8.21 -9.86 -10.71
CA ILE A 40 -8.49 -9.88 -9.28
C ILE A 40 -9.29 -11.12 -8.89
N LYS A 41 -10.31 -11.51 -9.69
CA LYS A 41 -11.11 -12.73 -9.48
C LYS A 41 -10.26 -14.01 -9.57
N ASN A 42 -9.28 -14.02 -10.47
CA ASN A 42 -8.41 -15.18 -10.68
C ASN A 42 -7.20 -15.21 -9.73
N MET A 43 -7.15 -14.32 -8.74
CA MET A 43 -6.13 -14.35 -7.71
C MET A 43 -6.39 -15.53 -6.78
N GLU A 44 -5.49 -16.52 -6.79
CA GLU A 44 -5.57 -17.67 -5.88
C GLU A 44 -5.60 -17.20 -4.43
N MET A 45 -6.66 -17.58 -3.71
CA MET A 45 -6.88 -17.26 -2.30
C MET A 45 -7.14 -18.57 -1.54
N PRO A 46 -6.06 -19.35 -1.24
CA PRO A 46 -6.22 -20.72 -0.79
C PRO A 46 -6.90 -20.84 0.58
N LEU A 47 -6.76 -19.87 1.46
CA LEU A 47 -7.33 -19.86 2.80
C LEU A 47 -7.73 -18.46 3.22
N LEU A 48 -9.04 -18.19 3.26
CA LEU A 48 -9.57 -16.95 3.83
C LEU A 48 -10.00 -17.19 5.27
N TRP A 49 -9.74 -16.24 6.14
CA TRP A 49 -10.24 -16.27 7.51
C TRP A 49 -11.74 -15.98 7.56
N THR A 50 -12.41 -16.68 8.45
CA THR A 50 -13.79 -16.40 8.83
C THR A 50 -13.90 -15.06 9.54
N GLN A 51 -15.11 -14.52 9.67
CA GLN A 51 -15.33 -13.27 10.40
C GLN A 51 -14.92 -13.38 11.88
N ASP A 52 -15.09 -14.56 12.50
CA ASP A 52 -14.68 -14.80 13.88
C ASP A 52 -13.15 -14.79 14.03
N GLU A 53 -12.42 -15.42 13.10
CA GLU A 53 -10.96 -15.40 13.09
C GLU A 53 -10.42 -13.98 12.83
N LEU A 54 -11.04 -13.21 11.92
CA LEU A 54 -10.68 -11.80 11.70
C LEU A 54 -10.90 -10.96 12.97
N TYR A 55 -12.00 -11.22 13.67
CA TYR A 55 -12.33 -10.56 14.92
C TYR A 55 -11.30 -10.87 16.02
N GLU A 56 -10.96 -12.15 16.22
CA GLU A 56 -9.94 -12.58 17.20
C GLU A 56 -8.57 -11.98 16.90
N LYS A 57 -8.20 -11.91 15.61
CA LYS A 57 -6.96 -11.29 15.15
C LYS A 57 -7.00 -9.76 15.16
N LYS A 58 -8.14 -9.16 15.52
CA LYS A 58 -8.40 -7.70 15.50
C LYS A 58 -8.15 -7.07 14.12
N ILE A 59 -8.49 -7.79 13.06
CA ILE A 59 -8.37 -7.30 11.68
C ILE A 59 -9.70 -6.68 11.26
N VAL A 60 -9.63 -5.53 10.57
CA VAL A 60 -10.82 -4.85 10.06
C VAL A 60 -11.43 -5.60 8.88
N PHE A 61 -12.76 -5.74 8.88
CA PHE A 61 -13.52 -6.38 7.81
C PHE A 61 -14.92 -5.76 7.68
N THR A 62 -15.55 -5.97 6.55
CA THR A 62 -16.90 -5.47 6.30
C THR A 62 -17.92 -6.22 7.16
N GLY A 63 -18.71 -5.49 7.94
CA GLY A 63 -19.71 -6.07 8.84
C GLY A 63 -19.24 -6.30 10.28
N MET A 64 -17.98 -5.96 10.61
CA MET A 64 -17.52 -6.04 12.01
C MET A 64 -18.37 -5.18 12.94
N ARG A 65 -18.47 -5.61 14.21
CA ARG A 65 -19.31 -4.94 15.22
C ARG A 65 -18.77 -3.56 15.62
N GLN A 66 -17.43 -3.39 15.69
CA GLN A 66 -16.75 -2.14 16.02
C GLN A 66 -16.71 -1.22 14.78
N ARG A 67 -17.84 -0.59 14.48
CA ARG A 67 -17.96 0.31 13.31
C ARG A 67 -17.09 1.56 13.42
N ASP A 68 -16.86 2.05 14.61
CA ASP A 68 -15.98 3.17 14.92
C ASP A 68 -14.52 2.89 14.51
N VAL A 69 -13.99 1.71 14.85
CA VAL A 69 -12.66 1.27 14.42
C VAL A 69 -12.59 1.17 12.89
N LEU A 70 -13.55 0.49 12.27
CA LEU A 70 -13.58 0.36 10.80
C LEU A 70 -13.66 1.73 10.12
N ASN A 71 -14.47 2.64 10.66
CA ASN A 71 -14.62 3.99 10.10
C ASN A 71 -13.36 4.83 10.29
N ALA A 72 -12.64 4.68 11.41
CA ALA A 72 -11.36 5.35 11.60
C ALA A 72 -10.33 4.94 10.52
N PHE A 73 -10.21 3.65 10.22
CA PHE A 73 -9.33 3.18 9.13
C PHE A 73 -9.80 3.64 7.74
N ARG A 74 -11.11 3.64 7.49
CA ARG A 74 -11.69 4.17 6.24
C ARG A 74 -11.40 5.65 6.06
N GLU A 75 -11.45 6.44 7.12
CA GLU A 75 -11.15 7.86 7.11
C GLU A 75 -9.67 8.11 6.73
N VAL A 76 -8.74 7.34 7.31
CA VAL A 76 -7.32 7.39 6.92
C VAL A 76 -7.16 7.07 5.44
N ARG A 77 -7.82 6.00 4.95
CA ARG A 77 -7.80 5.63 3.52
C ARG A 77 -8.31 6.76 2.63
N ILE A 78 -9.45 7.36 2.98
CA ILE A 78 -10.06 8.47 2.20
C ILE A 78 -9.11 9.66 2.13
N LYS A 79 -8.49 10.03 3.26
CA LYS A 79 -7.52 11.13 3.31
C LYS A 79 -6.28 10.86 2.45
N LEU A 80 -5.77 9.64 2.46
CA LEU A 80 -4.65 9.24 1.60
C LEU A 80 -5.03 9.31 0.12
N LEU A 81 -6.17 8.75 -0.25
CA LEU A 81 -6.69 8.78 -1.63
C LEU A 81 -6.94 10.21 -2.12
N GLY A 82 -7.43 11.10 -1.26
CA GLY A 82 -7.65 12.51 -1.61
C GLY A 82 -6.36 13.30 -1.86
N ARG A 83 -5.21 12.80 -1.41
CA ARG A 83 -3.88 13.41 -1.63
C ARG A 83 -3.14 12.80 -2.81
N HIS A 84 -3.59 11.65 -3.29
CA HIS A 84 -2.88 10.88 -4.31
C HIS A 84 -3.67 10.85 -5.61
N HIS A 85 -2.99 11.10 -6.74
CA HIS A 85 -3.63 11.26 -8.04
C HIS A 85 -3.49 10.04 -8.95
N SER A 86 -2.80 8.98 -8.51
CA SER A 86 -2.62 7.76 -9.30
C SER A 86 -3.39 6.58 -8.71
N ASP A 87 -3.61 5.54 -9.53
CA ASP A 87 -4.39 4.34 -9.17
C ASP A 87 -3.71 3.44 -8.14
N ASN A 88 -2.37 3.52 -8.01
CA ASN A 88 -1.59 2.79 -7.01
C ASN A 88 -0.78 3.76 -6.15
N MET A 89 -0.46 3.34 -4.95
CA MET A 89 0.22 4.17 -3.97
C MET A 89 1.11 3.32 -3.06
N VAL A 90 2.26 3.85 -2.69
CA VAL A 90 3.13 3.29 -1.63
C VAL A 90 3.02 4.16 -0.39
N VAL A 91 2.53 3.58 0.70
CA VAL A 91 2.42 4.24 2.00
C VAL A 91 3.44 3.63 2.95
N LEU A 92 4.32 4.45 3.49
CA LEU A 92 5.18 4.06 4.61
C LEU A 92 4.42 4.27 5.92
N VAL A 93 4.44 3.29 6.79
CA VAL A 93 3.98 3.41 8.17
C VAL A 93 5.15 3.15 9.10
N SER A 94 5.41 4.07 10.01
CA SER A 94 6.47 3.95 11.01
C SER A 94 6.02 4.56 12.34
N SER A 95 6.55 4.08 13.44
CA SER A 95 6.29 4.69 14.75
C SER A 95 7.25 5.84 15.03
N VAL A 96 6.80 6.84 15.80
CA VAL A 96 7.64 7.93 16.28
C VAL A 96 8.54 7.46 17.43
N ALA A 97 8.11 6.47 18.22
CA ALA A 97 8.88 5.97 19.37
C ALA A 97 9.08 4.45 19.32
N ILE A 98 10.09 3.97 20.07
CA ILE A 98 10.36 2.54 20.24
C ILE A 98 9.23 1.86 21.01
N GLY A 99 9.01 0.56 20.71
CA GLY A 99 8.06 -0.28 21.43
C GLY A 99 6.59 0.08 21.15
N VAL A 100 6.33 0.90 20.14
CA VAL A 100 4.99 1.19 19.66
C VAL A 100 4.65 0.22 18.54
N PRO A 101 3.62 -0.62 18.70
CA PRO A 101 3.24 -1.58 17.69
C PRO A 101 2.58 -0.87 16.49
N SER A 102 3.38 -0.45 15.50
CA SER A 102 2.89 0.12 14.25
C SER A 102 2.36 -0.94 13.29
N SER A 103 2.89 -2.17 13.34
CA SER A 103 2.55 -3.25 12.41
C SER A 103 1.07 -3.63 12.44
N TYR A 104 0.43 -3.57 13.63
CA TYR A 104 -1.02 -3.75 13.73
C TYR A 104 -1.78 -2.71 12.91
N PHE A 105 -1.40 -1.44 13.01
CA PHE A 105 -2.01 -0.37 12.24
C PHE A 105 -1.71 -0.52 10.75
N SER A 106 -0.45 -0.82 10.40
CA SER A 106 0.00 -1.00 9.01
C SER A 106 -0.78 -2.11 8.31
N PHE A 107 -0.94 -3.26 8.96
CA PHE A 107 -1.69 -4.38 8.38
C PHE A 107 -3.17 -4.07 8.22
N ASN A 108 -3.81 -3.44 9.22
CA ASN A 108 -5.19 -3.03 9.15
C ASN A 108 -5.45 -1.93 8.11
N LEU A 109 -4.48 -1.05 7.88
CA LEU A 109 -4.54 -0.09 6.78
C LEU A 109 -4.53 -0.82 5.42
N ALA A 110 -3.63 -1.80 5.25
CA ALA A 110 -3.59 -2.62 4.04
C ALA A 110 -4.90 -3.41 3.84
N ALA A 111 -5.44 -4.02 4.91
CA ALA A 111 -6.73 -4.68 4.89
C ALA A 111 -7.87 -3.73 4.48
N THR A 112 -7.83 -2.48 4.96
CA THR A 112 -8.85 -1.47 4.61
C THR A 112 -8.80 -1.07 3.14
N PHE A 113 -7.62 -1.03 2.52
CA PHE A 113 -7.50 -0.85 1.07
C PHE A 113 -8.07 -2.05 0.30
N ALA A 114 -7.85 -3.27 0.79
CA ALA A 114 -8.37 -4.49 0.20
C ALA A 114 -9.90 -4.65 0.32
N LEU A 115 -10.59 -3.85 1.14
CA LEU A 115 -12.06 -3.81 1.18
C LEU A 115 -12.69 -3.29 -0.12
N ASP A 116 -11.95 -2.55 -0.92
CA ASP A 116 -12.40 -2.11 -2.24
C ASP A 116 -12.34 -3.28 -3.22
N GLN A 117 -13.49 -3.61 -3.85
CA GLN A 117 -13.60 -4.75 -4.76
C GLN A 117 -12.77 -4.59 -6.04
N HIS A 118 -12.37 -3.38 -6.36
CA HIS A 118 -11.61 -3.03 -7.58
C HIS A 118 -10.12 -2.81 -7.31
N LYS A 119 -9.69 -2.98 -6.08
CA LYS A 119 -8.32 -2.75 -5.65
C LYS A 119 -7.75 -3.98 -4.96
N THR A 120 -6.44 -4.09 -4.98
CA THR A 120 -5.68 -5.09 -4.21
C THR A 120 -4.73 -4.37 -3.26
N ALA A 121 -4.27 -5.06 -2.23
CA ALA A 121 -3.30 -4.52 -1.31
C ALA A 121 -2.10 -5.47 -1.14
N LEU A 122 -0.94 -4.89 -0.90
CA LEU A 122 0.28 -5.60 -0.55
C LEU A 122 0.85 -5.00 0.73
N PHE A 123 0.92 -5.81 1.76
CA PHE A 123 1.65 -5.47 2.97
C PHE A 123 3.08 -5.98 2.85
N VAL A 124 4.07 -5.11 3.08
CA VAL A 124 5.48 -5.46 3.05
C VAL A 124 6.06 -5.20 4.44
N ASP A 125 6.47 -6.27 5.10
CA ASP A 125 7.16 -6.16 6.36
C ASP A 125 8.63 -5.80 6.13
N CYS A 126 8.94 -4.56 6.46
CA CYS A 126 10.30 -4.01 6.38
C CYS A 126 10.94 -3.88 7.77
N ASN A 127 10.40 -4.57 8.80
CA ASN A 127 10.98 -4.58 10.14
C ASN A 127 11.91 -5.79 10.33
N PRO A 128 13.23 -5.62 10.24
CA PRO A 128 14.17 -6.73 10.34
C PRO A 128 14.44 -7.19 11.78
N TYR A 129 13.88 -6.49 12.78
CA TYR A 129 14.23 -6.72 14.18
C TYR A 129 13.14 -7.45 14.97
N ASN A 130 11.89 -7.18 14.65
CA ASN A 130 10.76 -7.74 15.39
C ASN A 130 9.56 -7.90 14.45
N SER A 131 9.56 -8.99 13.69
CA SER A 131 8.48 -9.32 12.77
C SER A 131 7.49 -10.28 13.43
N ASP A 132 6.24 -9.87 13.48
CA ASP A 132 5.08 -10.68 13.88
C ASP A 132 4.20 -11.04 12.68
N VAL A 133 4.71 -10.89 11.46
CA VAL A 133 3.92 -10.94 10.24
C VAL A 133 3.42 -12.35 9.90
N ASP A 134 4.11 -13.37 10.39
CA ASP A 134 3.76 -14.78 10.16
C ASP A 134 2.30 -15.08 10.55
N LYS A 135 1.81 -14.43 11.60
CA LYS A 135 0.41 -14.55 12.04
C LYS A 135 -0.63 -14.05 11.02
N TYR A 136 -0.19 -13.31 10.01
CA TYR A 136 -1.04 -12.78 8.95
C TYR A 136 -0.96 -13.57 7.63
N ILE A 137 -0.09 -14.58 7.57
CA ILE A 137 0.13 -15.43 6.40
C ILE A 137 -0.56 -16.77 6.59
N THR A 138 -1.18 -17.29 5.53
CA THR A 138 -1.93 -18.56 5.55
C THR A 138 -1.25 -19.66 4.74
N ALA A 139 0.05 -19.52 4.50
CA ALA A 139 0.89 -20.48 3.77
C ALA A 139 2.23 -20.64 4.51
N ASP A 140 2.95 -21.70 4.20
CA ASP A 140 4.31 -21.89 4.69
C ASP A 140 5.25 -20.84 4.11
N ILE A 141 6.14 -20.28 4.93
CA ILE A 141 7.04 -19.19 4.57
C ILE A 141 8.43 -19.78 4.34
N ASP A 142 8.85 -19.84 3.08
CA ASP A 142 10.17 -20.34 2.68
C ASP A 142 11.20 -19.21 2.54
N ALA A 143 10.76 -18.02 2.14
CA ALA A 143 11.62 -16.87 1.87
C ALA A 143 10.90 -15.56 2.15
N GLY A 144 11.63 -14.48 2.43
CA GLY A 144 11.09 -13.17 2.68
C GLY A 144 11.87 -12.07 1.94
N LEU A 145 11.61 -10.84 2.37
CA LEU A 145 12.24 -9.64 1.79
C LEU A 145 13.77 -9.72 1.86
N SER A 146 14.34 -10.13 3.00
CA SER A 146 15.77 -10.28 3.18
C SER A 146 16.37 -11.30 2.20
N SER A 147 15.71 -12.45 2.01
CA SER A 147 16.14 -13.47 1.06
C SER A 147 16.16 -12.92 -0.37
N TYR A 148 15.12 -12.21 -0.78
CA TYR A 148 15.05 -11.56 -2.09
C TYR A 148 16.16 -10.52 -2.28
N LEU A 149 16.45 -9.70 -1.26
CA LEU A 149 17.42 -8.62 -1.35
C LEU A 149 18.88 -9.13 -1.39
N THR A 150 19.16 -10.29 -0.78
CA THR A 150 20.50 -10.86 -0.69
C THR A 150 20.81 -11.89 -1.76
N ASP A 151 19.82 -12.69 -2.18
CA ASP A 151 19.98 -13.74 -3.18
C ASP A 151 19.27 -13.37 -4.49
N TYR A 152 20.08 -13.13 -5.54
CA TYR A 152 19.59 -12.76 -6.86
C TYR A 152 18.84 -13.88 -7.59
N THR A 153 18.93 -15.11 -7.11
CA THR A 153 18.22 -16.26 -7.68
C THR A 153 16.77 -16.37 -7.18
N VAL A 154 16.44 -15.72 -6.05
CA VAL A 154 15.08 -15.71 -5.49
C VAL A 154 14.17 -14.80 -6.32
N PRO A 155 13.14 -15.35 -7.00
CA PRO A 155 12.23 -14.55 -7.78
C PRO A 155 11.18 -13.87 -6.88
N LEU A 156 10.69 -12.69 -7.29
CA LEU A 156 9.69 -11.91 -6.53
C LEU A 156 8.45 -12.73 -6.14
N LYS A 157 7.96 -13.58 -7.02
CA LYS A 157 6.78 -14.43 -6.77
C LYS A 157 6.92 -15.34 -5.55
N ASN A 158 8.15 -15.75 -5.19
CA ASN A 158 8.42 -16.69 -4.10
C ASN A 158 8.40 -16.01 -2.71
N ILE A 159 8.36 -14.69 -2.65
CA ILE A 159 8.28 -13.94 -1.39
C ILE A 159 6.92 -13.28 -1.18
N ILE A 160 5.96 -13.48 -2.09
CA ILE A 160 4.61 -12.92 -1.99
C ILE A 160 3.65 -14.02 -1.57
N TYR A 161 3.12 -13.93 -0.36
CA TYR A 161 2.25 -14.92 0.25
C TYR A 161 0.79 -14.47 0.31
N PRO A 162 -0.17 -15.42 0.28
CA PRO A 162 -1.56 -15.12 0.60
C PRO A 162 -1.69 -14.74 2.07
N SER A 163 -2.57 -13.79 2.35
CA SER A 163 -3.07 -13.55 3.71
C SER A 163 -4.46 -14.17 3.87
N GLY A 164 -4.93 -14.28 5.12
CA GLY A 164 -6.33 -14.68 5.38
C GLY A 164 -7.37 -13.60 4.99
N VAL A 165 -6.92 -12.43 4.50
CA VAL A 165 -7.78 -11.33 4.05
C VAL A 165 -7.88 -11.34 2.53
N GLU A 166 -9.10 -11.30 2.01
CA GLU A 166 -9.35 -11.27 0.58
C GLU A 166 -8.65 -10.08 -0.11
N ARG A 167 -8.02 -10.31 -1.26
CA ARG A 167 -7.29 -9.31 -2.07
C ARG A 167 -6.08 -8.66 -1.37
N LEU A 168 -5.63 -9.18 -0.23
CA LEU A 168 -4.42 -8.76 0.47
C LEU A 168 -3.32 -9.83 0.35
N ARG A 169 -2.13 -9.41 -0.04
CA ARG A 169 -0.92 -10.22 -0.07
C ARG A 169 0.10 -9.67 0.93
N VAL A 170 1.04 -10.52 1.32
CA VAL A 170 2.07 -10.20 2.32
C VAL A 170 3.44 -10.57 1.78
N ILE A 171 4.42 -9.68 1.98
CA ILE A 171 5.85 -10.01 1.88
C ILE A 171 6.40 -9.97 3.31
N PRO A 172 6.80 -11.11 3.89
CA PRO A 172 7.43 -11.13 5.22
C PRO A 172 8.86 -10.57 5.16
N SER A 173 9.39 -10.11 6.28
CA SER A 173 10.77 -9.59 6.37
C SER A 173 11.83 -10.65 6.07
N GLY A 174 11.57 -11.92 6.42
CA GLY A 174 12.45 -13.06 6.12
C GLY A 174 13.61 -13.23 7.08
N GLY A 175 13.61 -12.55 8.22
CA GLY A 175 14.58 -12.72 9.28
C GLY A 175 15.41 -11.48 9.60
N ALA A 176 16.01 -11.50 10.78
CA ALA A 176 16.85 -10.41 11.29
C ALA A 176 18.15 -10.28 10.49
N SER A 177 18.55 -9.05 10.18
CA SER A 177 19.83 -8.75 9.54
C SER A 177 20.40 -7.43 10.06
N GLU A 178 21.62 -7.46 10.51
CA GLU A 178 22.38 -6.24 10.87
C GLU A 178 22.67 -5.35 9.65
N SER A 179 22.64 -5.93 8.43
CA SER A 179 22.86 -5.21 7.17
C SER A 179 21.57 -4.77 6.49
N ALA A 180 20.46 -4.66 7.21
CA ALA A 180 19.18 -4.30 6.61
C ALA A 180 19.19 -2.91 5.97
N ALA A 181 19.93 -1.96 6.54
CA ALA A 181 20.07 -0.61 5.99
C ALA A 181 20.72 -0.63 4.58
N GLU A 182 21.78 -1.43 4.41
CA GLU A 182 22.47 -1.60 3.14
C GLU A 182 21.56 -2.27 2.10
N PHE A 183 20.82 -3.30 2.51
CA PHE A 183 19.88 -3.99 1.63
C PHE A 183 18.73 -3.09 1.18
N PHE A 184 18.15 -2.31 2.08
CA PHE A 184 17.10 -1.35 1.72
C PHE A 184 17.62 -0.19 0.86
N ASN A 185 18.89 0.17 0.98
CA ASN A 185 19.52 1.18 0.10
C ASN A 185 20.07 0.60 -1.22
N SER A 186 19.84 -0.66 -1.49
CA SER A 186 20.35 -1.34 -2.67
C SER A 186 19.54 -1.06 -3.94
N LYS A 187 20.19 -1.22 -5.11
CA LYS A 187 19.49 -1.18 -6.40
C LYS A 187 18.39 -2.24 -6.51
N ARG A 188 18.54 -3.38 -5.81
CA ARG A 188 17.55 -4.44 -5.81
C ARG A 188 16.26 -4.04 -5.10
N MET A 189 16.35 -3.24 -4.04
CA MET A 189 15.15 -2.67 -3.38
C MET A 189 14.45 -1.66 -4.31
N GLU A 190 15.17 -0.83 -5.03
CA GLU A 190 14.59 0.07 -6.03
C GLU A 190 13.81 -0.71 -7.11
N VAL A 191 14.45 -1.78 -7.64
CA VAL A 191 13.82 -2.67 -8.63
C VAL A 191 12.57 -3.33 -8.05
N LEU A 192 12.63 -3.83 -6.82
CA LEU A 192 11.47 -4.42 -6.14
C LEU A 192 10.30 -3.46 -6.11
N VAL A 193 10.51 -2.24 -5.58
CA VAL A 193 9.42 -1.25 -5.44
C VAL A 193 8.87 -0.85 -6.82
N ALA A 194 9.74 -0.63 -7.80
CA ALA A 194 9.32 -0.33 -9.17
C ALA A 194 8.50 -1.48 -9.78
N GLU A 195 8.91 -2.73 -9.58
CA GLU A 195 8.23 -3.92 -10.10
C GLU A 195 6.85 -4.11 -9.46
N ILE A 196 6.73 -4.02 -8.14
CA ILE A 196 5.44 -4.18 -7.46
C ILE A 196 4.46 -3.04 -7.78
N LYS A 197 4.94 -1.82 -8.06
CA LYS A 197 4.11 -0.70 -8.56
C LYS A 197 3.65 -0.93 -10.00
N SER A 198 4.56 -1.27 -10.90
CA SER A 198 4.26 -1.35 -12.33
C SER A 198 3.42 -2.58 -12.70
N ARG A 199 3.66 -3.72 -12.04
CA ARG A 199 2.98 -4.98 -12.35
C ARG A 199 1.50 -4.97 -12.02
N TYR A 200 1.10 -4.18 -11.03
CA TYR A 200 -0.27 -4.10 -10.51
C TYR A 200 -0.69 -2.64 -10.30
N PRO A 201 -1.19 -1.97 -11.31
CA PRO A 201 -1.55 -0.55 -11.25
C PRO A 201 -2.72 -0.25 -10.30
N ASP A 202 -3.48 -1.27 -9.92
CA ASP A 202 -4.61 -1.22 -8.97
C ASP A 202 -4.21 -1.55 -7.52
N ARG A 203 -2.89 -1.73 -7.24
CA ARG A 203 -2.41 -2.21 -5.94
C ARG A 203 -1.96 -1.08 -5.03
N PHE A 204 -2.49 -1.08 -3.81
CA PHE A 204 -1.94 -0.29 -2.72
C PHE A 204 -0.85 -1.06 -1.98
N ILE A 205 0.26 -0.39 -1.69
CA ILE A 205 1.42 -1.00 -1.06
C ILE A 205 1.63 -0.30 0.28
N VAL A 206 1.65 -1.08 1.37
CA VAL A 206 1.96 -0.58 2.71
C VAL A 206 3.30 -1.15 3.14
N LEU A 207 4.29 -0.28 3.33
CA LEU A 207 5.59 -0.62 3.89
C LEU A 207 5.52 -0.42 5.41
N ASP A 208 5.62 -1.51 6.16
CA ASP A 208 5.70 -1.47 7.62
C ASP A 208 7.16 -1.35 8.05
N ALA A 209 7.54 -0.20 8.58
CA ALA A 209 8.90 0.12 8.94
C ALA A 209 9.10 0.19 10.47
N PRO A 210 10.31 -0.07 10.96
CA PRO A 210 10.65 0.18 12.36
C PRO A 210 10.53 1.68 12.71
N SER A 211 10.76 2.04 13.99
CA SER A 211 10.66 3.43 14.46
C SER A 211 11.57 4.37 13.65
N ILE A 212 10.99 5.44 13.09
CA ILE A 212 11.70 6.41 12.23
C ILE A 212 12.81 7.17 12.97
N GLN A 213 12.66 7.38 14.27
CA GLN A 213 13.66 8.11 15.03
C GLN A 213 14.93 7.32 15.26
N GLN A 214 14.82 6.00 15.35
CA GLN A 214 15.93 5.16 15.77
C GLN A 214 16.49 4.29 14.65
N SER A 215 15.74 4.16 13.56
CA SER A 215 16.08 3.27 12.47
C SER A 215 16.54 4.03 11.25
N THR A 216 17.75 3.76 10.82
CA THR A 216 18.28 4.21 9.53
C THR A 216 17.45 3.59 8.39
N GLU A 217 17.00 2.35 8.57
CA GLU A 217 16.18 1.59 7.63
C GLU A 217 14.87 2.31 7.31
N ALA A 218 14.16 2.81 8.32
CA ALA A 218 12.91 3.55 8.12
C ALA A 218 13.13 4.83 7.31
N ARG A 219 14.23 5.56 7.55
CA ARG A 219 14.60 6.76 6.79
C ARG A 219 14.96 6.44 5.34
N ILE A 220 15.63 5.30 5.10
CA ILE A 220 15.92 4.82 3.74
C ILE A 220 14.62 4.43 3.03
N LEU A 221 13.73 3.70 3.69
CA LEU A 221 12.45 3.27 3.14
C LEU A 221 11.54 4.47 2.78
N ALA A 222 11.64 5.58 3.50
CA ALA A 222 10.93 6.81 3.17
C ALA A 222 11.23 7.35 1.75
N LYS A 223 12.35 6.97 1.13
CA LYS A 223 12.66 7.34 -0.26
C LYS A 223 11.67 6.72 -1.26
N TYR A 224 11.15 5.54 -0.94
CA TYR A 224 10.34 4.72 -1.84
C TYR A 224 8.83 4.98 -1.71
N CYS A 225 8.38 5.67 -0.66
CA CYS A 225 6.97 5.93 -0.45
C CYS A 225 6.49 7.21 -1.15
N ASP A 226 5.21 7.20 -1.51
CA ASP A 226 4.49 8.39 -1.97
C ASP A 226 3.98 9.19 -0.76
N HIS A 227 3.57 8.48 0.31
CA HIS A 227 3.07 9.07 1.55
C HIS A 227 3.60 8.33 2.77
N ALA A 228 3.80 9.06 3.88
CA ALA A 228 4.23 8.50 5.17
C ALA A 228 3.22 8.84 6.27
N LEU A 229 2.82 7.82 7.02
CA LEU A 229 2.02 7.93 8.24
C LEU A 229 2.90 7.62 9.46
N LEU A 230 2.81 8.46 10.48
CA LEU A 230 3.55 8.28 11.71
C LEU A 230 2.61 7.89 12.86
N VAL A 231 2.86 6.73 13.45
CA VAL A 231 2.11 6.22 14.61
C VAL A 231 2.71 6.81 15.88
N VAL A 232 1.89 7.52 16.63
CA VAL A 232 2.27 8.23 17.86
C VAL A 232 1.58 7.58 19.06
N PRO A 233 2.33 7.07 20.05
CA PRO A 233 1.73 6.59 21.27
C PRO A 233 1.19 7.76 22.08
N PHE A 234 -0.06 7.67 22.50
CA PHE A 234 -0.71 8.73 23.27
C PHE A 234 0.03 8.97 24.61
N GLY A 235 0.38 10.24 24.86
CA GLY A 235 0.99 10.67 26.12
C GLY A 235 2.45 10.23 26.37
N LYS A 236 3.13 9.65 25.35
CA LYS A 236 4.51 9.12 25.50
C LYS A 236 5.56 9.84 24.65
N VAL A 237 5.16 10.81 23.85
CA VAL A 237 6.04 11.49 22.89
C VAL A 237 5.85 13.00 23.02
N VAL A 238 6.93 13.75 23.01
CA VAL A 238 6.90 15.21 23.02
C VAL A 238 6.86 15.78 21.60
N THR A 239 6.42 17.03 21.47
CA THR A 239 6.24 17.69 20.15
C THR A 239 7.51 17.70 19.31
N ASP A 240 8.67 17.93 19.91
CA ASP A 240 9.96 17.98 19.21
C ASP A 240 10.33 16.63 18.59
N GLU A 241 9.99 15.52 19.24
CA GLU A 241 10.18 14.18 18.68
C GLU A 241 9.29 13.93 17.47
N VAL A 242 8.04 14.41 17.53
CA VAL A 242 7.13 14.33 16.36
C VAL A 242 7.66 15.17 15.21
N LEU A 243 8.11 16.41 15.46
CA LEU A 243 8.67 17.27 14.42
C LEU A 243 9.93 16.66 13.79
N SER A 244 10.82 16.10 14.61
CA SER A 244 11.99 15.38 14.13
C SER A 244 11.63 14.17 13.27
N ALA A 245 10.59 13.43 13.62
CA ALA A 245 10.09 12.30 12.84
C ALA A 245 9.49 12.75 11.50
N VAL A 246 8.77 13.87 11.48
CA VAL A 246 8.23 14.48 10.24
C VAL A 246 9.37 14.93 9.31
N ASP A 247 10.41 15.56 9.85
CA ASP A 247 11.58 15.95 9.06
C ASP A 247 12.33 14.72 8.51
N ALA A 248 12.38 13.62 9.26
CA ALA A 248 13.05 12.40 8.85
C ALA A 248 12.35 11.65 7.70
N VAL A 249 11.02 11.72 7.59
CA VAL A 249 10.28 11.16 6.44
C VAL A 249 10.22 12.10 5.24
N GLY A 250 10.45 13.39 5.46
CA GLY A 250 10.27 14.46 4.47
C GLY A 250 8.87 15.08 4.54
N LYS A 251 8.81 16.40 4.68
CA LYS A 251 7.54 17.13 4.86
C LYS A 251 6.56 16.94 3.70
N GLU A 252 7.08 16.79 2.49
CA GLU A 252 6.30 16.58 1.26
C GLU A 252 5.61 15.23 1.22
N LYS A 253 6.19 14.21 1.90
CA LYS A 253 5.64 12.86 1.98
C LYS A 253 4.77 12.66 3.21
N PHE A 254 4.91 13.49 4.21
CA PHE A 254 4.16 13.38 5.45
C PHE A 254 2.65 13.54 5.22
N ALA A 255 1.90 12.47 5.46
CA ALA A 255 0.45 12.44 5.27
C ALA A 255 -0.34 12.68 6.55
N GLY A 256 0.22 12.37 7.71
CA GLY A 256 -0.45 12.61 8.99
C GLY A 256 0.08 11.76 10.15
N LEU A 257 -0.49 12.04 11.32
CA LEU A 257 -0.26 11.30 12.56
C LEU A 257 -1.44 10.37 12.83
N VAL A 258 -1.13 9.21 13.38
CA VAL A 258 -2.10 8.24 13.90
C VAL A 258 -1.81 8.04 15.38
N PHE A 259 -2.75 8.45 16.22
CA PHE A 259 -2.62 8.25 17.66
C PHE A 259 -3.06 6.83 18.04
N ASN A 260 -2.17 6.11 18.71
CA ASN A 260 -2.43 4.78 19.25
C ASN A 260 -2.59 4.89 20.77
N HIS A 261 -3.74 4.42 21.26
CA HIS A 261 -4.11 4.42 22.69
C HIS A 261 -3.82 3.07 23.34
#